data_18d6baddd89fa354c84884e86b4074da
#
_entry.id   18d6baddd89fa354c84884e86b4074da
#
_cell.length_a   1.000
_cell.length_b   1.000
_cell.length_c   1.000
_cell.angle_alpha   90.00
_cell.angle_beta   90.00
_cell.angle_gamma   90.00
#
_symmetry.space_group_name_H-M   'P 1'
#
loop_
_entity.id
_entity.type
_entity.pdbx_description
1 polymer ?
#
loop_
_entity_poly.entity_id
_entity_poly.type
_entity_poly.pdbx_seq_one_letter_code
_entity_poly.pdbx_strand_id
1 'polypeptide(L)'
;MKDLSILIPARNEMFLYRTIEDILANIEADTEVIAVLDGEWAKPEIPQHERVNIIYVPESVGQRAATNLAAKLSRAKYVMKIDAHCSFDKGFDIKMIEAFKEAGENTTMVPTMRNLWAFDWKCFHCGWKKYQGPTPEKCGDPKCGKADKMRRKMLWIGKEKPQSNSYCFDAVPHFQYFNEYTKRPEYKKDLEKTSLTETGSCFMMTREKYWELDICSENFGSWGNQGIEVAVKTWLSGGRVLVNHKTWYAHMFRTQGGDFGFPYPNPGNEVSRTKNKVRDLFFNNNWDKQVYPLSWLVEKFWPVKGWTEEDLKKLRANKFEFKGSDSDTKPAEIEPVEELNGVAQDNGPASIPPQAGQVESGPAGKLLEKGVIYEI
;
A
#
# COMPACT_ATOMS: atom_id res chain seq x y z
N MET A 1 5.31 8.48 26.50
CA MET A 1 5.86 8.01 25.19
C MET A 1 4.66 7.69 24.33
N LYS A 2 4.59 8.15 23.08
CA LYS A 2 3.47 7.83 22.18
C LYS A 2 3.36 6.34 21.94
N ASP A 3 2.12 5.83 21.77
CA ASP A 3 1.91 4.44 21.42
C ASP A 3 2.18 4.21 19.94
N LEU A 4 1.69 5.11 19.07
CA LEU A 4 1.77 5.01 17.62
C LEU A 4 2.19 6.35 16.98
N SER A 5 3.11 6.31 16.03
CA SER A 5 3.37 7.40 15.11
C SER A 5 2.91 7.01 13.70
N ILE A 6 2.00 7.79 13.13
CA ILE A 6 1.54 7.66 11.74
C ILE A 6 2.48 8.46 10.85
N LEU A 7 3.13 7.79 9.89
CA LEU A 7 4.15 8.34 9.01
C LEU A 7 3.53 8.61 7.62
N ILE A 8 3.47 9.87 7.21
CA ILE A 8 2.83 10.28 5.95
C ILE A 8 3.85 10.98 5.04
N PRO A 9 4.46 10.29 4.08
CA PRO A 9 5.18 10.94 3.00
C PRO A 9 4.18 11.58 2.03
N ALA A 10 4.31 12.88 1.77
CA ALA A 10 3.39 13.63 0.93
C ALA A 10 4.13 14.55 -0.03
N ARG A 11 3.90 14.39 -1.34
CA ARG A 11 4.46 15.25 -2.37
C ARG A 11 3.34 15.82 -3.23
N ASN A 12 3.13 17.15 -3.16
CA ASN A 12 2.07 17.85 -3.90
C ASN A 12 0.68 17.20 -3.75
N GLU A 13 0.34 16.74 -2.51
CA GLU A 13 -0.86 15.94 -2.26
C GLU A 13 -2.00 16.80 -1.70
N MET A 14 -2.99 17.07 -2.54
CA MET A 14 -4.14 17.89 -2.19
C MET A 14 -5.08 17.28 -1.14
N PHE A 15 -5.00 15.97 -0.91
CA PHE A 15 -5.86 15.27 0.04
C PHE A 15 -5.20 15.05 1.41
N LEU A 16 -3.95 15.51 1.59
CA LEU A 16 -3.22 15.35 2.85
C LEU A 16 -3.97 15.98 4.03
N TYR A 17 -4.48 17.20 3.85
CA TYR A 17 -5.30 17.89 4.86
C TYR A 17 -6.46 16.98 5.32
N ARG A 18 -7.24 16.46 4.36
CA ARG A 18 -8.41 15.64 4.65
C ARG A 18 -8.06 14.31 5.30
N THR A 19 -6.94 13.71 4.90
CA THR A 19 -6.40 12.50 5.53
C THR A 19 -6.04 12.74 6.99
N ILE A 20 -5.39 13.86 7.30
CA ILE A 20 -5.03 14.22 8.68
C ILE A 20 -6.28 14.50 9.52
N GLU A 21 -7.26 15.23 8.99
CA GLU A 21 -8.54 15.44 9.69
C GLU A 21 -9.25 14.12 10.01
N ASP A 22 -9.29 13.20 9.05
CA ASP A 22 -9.91 11.89 9.22
C ASP A 22 -9.20 11.07 10.30
N ILE A 23 -7.85 11.07 10.30
CA ILE A 23 -7.06 10.43 11.35
C ILE A 23 -7.40 11.02 12.73
N LEU A 24 -7.33 12.33 12.87
CA LEU A 24 -7.58 13.01 14.14
C LEU A 24 -9.00 12.75 14.69
N ALA A 25 -9.97 12.61 13.80
CA ALA A 25 -11.35 12.28 14.17
C ALA A 25 -11.54 10.83 14.62
N ASN A 26 -10.64 9.92 14.20
CA ASN A 26 -10.82 8.48 14.38
C ASN A 26 -9.82 7.80 15.33
N ILE A 27 -8.75 8.48 15.75
CA ILE A 27 -7.80 7.93 16.73
C ILE A 27 -8.39 7.92 18.14
N GLU A 28 -8.02 6.90 18.93
CA GLU A 28 -8.43 6.71 20.33
C GLU A 28 -7.24 6.41 21.26
N ALA A 29 -6.08 6.00 20.72
CA ALA A 29 -4.85 5.81 21.46
C ALA A 29 -4.00 7.10 21.58
N ASP A 30 -2.85 7.04 22.26
CA ASP A 30 -1.87 8.13 22.26
C ASP A 30 -1.08 8.14 20.95
N THR A 31 -1.76 8.53 19.87
CA THR A 31 -1.28 8.53 18.49
C THR A 31 -0.89 9.93 18.05
N GLU A 32 0.23 10.05 17.34
CA GLU A 32 0.68 11.26 16.63
C GLU A 32 0.76 11.04 15.12
N VAL A 33 0.70 12.12 14.38
CA VAL A 33 0.94 12.17 12.93
C VAL A 33 2.24 12.89 12.66
N ILE A 34 3.11 12.30 11.84
CA ILE A 34 4.35 12.90 11.36
C ILE A 34 4.26 12.92 9.83
N ALA A 35 3.94 14.08 9.27
CA ALA A 35 3.82 14.27 7.83
C ALA A 35 5.07 14.95 7.27
N VAL A 36 5.66 14.36 6.23
CA VAL A 36 6.80 14.92 5.50
C VAL A 36 6.31 15.47 4.18
N LEU A 37 6.42 16.80 4.02
CA LEU A 37 6.11 17.51 2.80
C LEU A 37 7.35 17.49 1.90
N ASP A 38 7.33 16.61 0.90
CA ASP A 38 8.50 16.27 0.06
C ASP A 38 8.55 17.14 -1.21
N GLY A 39 9.25 18.25 -1.15
CA GLY A 39 9.48 19.18 -2.27
C GLY A 39 8.41 20.25 -2.46
N GLU A 40 7.19 20.08 -1.92
CA GLU A 40 6.08 21.00 -2.10
C GLU A 40 5.38 21.26 -0.78
N TRP A 41 5.03 22.52 -0.50
CA TRP A 41 4.23 22.86 0.66
C TRP A 41 2.77 22.40 0.48
N ALA A 42 2.11 21.98 1.56
CA ALA A 42 0.76 21.45 1.51
C ALA A 42 -0.28 22.50 1.05
N LYS A 43 -1.14 22.08 0.12
CA LYS A 43 -2.30 22.86 -0.33
C LYS A 43 -3.52 21.92 -0.43
N PRO A 44 -4.58 22.11 0.42
CA PRO A 44 -4.74 23.13 1.47
C PRO A 44 -3.68 23.05 2.59
N GLU A 45 -3.47 24.14 3.30
CA GLU A 45 -2.60 24.19 4.46
C GLU A 45 -3.13 23.29 5.57
N ILE A 46 -2.20 22.63 6.27
CA ILE A 46 -2.53 21.77 7.41
C ILE A 46 -2.64 22.64 8.65
N PRO A 47 -3.78 22.62 9.37
CA PRO A 47 -3.93 23.39 10.59
C PRO A 47 -2.97 22.89 11.68
N GLN A 48 -2.53 23.81 12.52
CA GLN A 48 -1.72 23.45 13.69
C GLN A 48 -2.55 22.60 14.66
N HIS A 49 -1.98 21.49 15.07
CA HIS A 49 -2.58 20.58 16.05
C HIS A 49 -1.50 19.91 16.87
N GLU A 50 -1.72 19.74 18.17
CA GLU A 50 -0.73 19.20 19.13
C GLU A 50 -0.23 17.77 18.79
N ARG A 51 -1.04 16.99 18.06
CA ARG A 51 -0.72 15.62 17.61
C ARG A 51 -0.14 15.57 16.21
N VAL A 52 0.07 16.70 15.54
CA VAL A 52 0.52 16.76 14.14
C VAL A 52 1.87 17.48 14.06
N ASN A 53 2.87 16.75 13.57
CA ASN A 53 4.21 17.25 13.30
C ASN A 53 4.40 17.33 11.78
N ILE A 54 4.74 18.51 11.28
CA ILE A 54 5.02 18.75 9.86
C ILE A 54 6.51 18.96 9.66
N ILE A 55 7.09 18.22 8.72
CA ILE A 55 8.47 18.37 8.26
C ILE A 55 8.41 18.80 6.80
N TYR A 56 9.05 19.90 6.48
CA TYR A 56 9.17 20.34 5.11
C TYR A 56 10.59 20.09 4.58
N VAL A 57 10.67 19.40 3.46
CA VAL A 57 11.91 19.15 2.72
C VAL A 57 11.80 19.91 1.40
N PRO A 58 12.60 20.97 1.18
CA PRO A 58 12.45 21.86 0.01
C PRO A 58 12.78 21.17 -1.32
N GLU A 59 13.69 20.21 -1.31
CA GLU A 59 14.00 19.37 -2.47
C GLU A 59 13.48 17.96 -2.27
N SER A 60 12.76 17.42 -3.26
CA SER A 60 12.17 16.09 -3.13
C SER A 60 13.22 15.00 -2.97
N VAL A 61 13.07 14.22 -1.90
CA VAL A 61 13.92 13.07 -1.57
C VAL A 61 13.26 11.73 -1.93
N GLY A 62 11.97 11.74 -2.27
CA GLY A 62 11.19 10.55 -2.60
C GLY A 62 10.52 9.89 -1.42
N GLN A 63 9.52 9.04 -1.73
CA GLN A 63 8.62 8.43 -0.73
C GLN A 63 9.37 7.68 0.37
N ARG A 64 10.40 6.88 0.03
CA ARG A 64 11.15 6.07 1.00
C ARG A 64 11.93 6.93 1.97
N ALA A 65 12.71 7.88 1.46
CA ALA A 65 13.49 8.79 2.29
C ALA A 65 12.59 9.69 3.14
N ALA A 66 11.46 10.18 2.60
CA ALA A 66 10.47 10.95 3.36
C ALA A 66 9.85 10.10 4.49
N THR A 67 9.53 8.82 4.23
CA THR A 67 9.04 7.91 5.29
C THR A 67 10.11 7.69 6.36
N ASN A 68 11.36 7.49 5.99
CA ASN A 68 12.49 7.33 6.91
C ASN A 68 12.71 8.58 7.77
N LEU A 69 12.57 9.79 7.19
CA LEU A 69 12.64 11.04 7.96
C LEU A 69 11.57 11.09 9.04
N ALA A 70 10.32 10.74 8.71
CA ALA A 70 9.25 10.65 9.69
C ALA A 70 9.55 9.60 10.78
N ALA A 71 10.02 8.41 10.38
CA ALA A 71 10.37 7.33 11.31
C ALA A 71 11.53 7.68 12.25
N LYS A 72 12.51 8.50 11.80
CA LYS A 72 13.62 8.99 12.65
C LYS A 72 13.14 9.90 13.77
N LEU A 73 12.09 10.69 13.55
CA LEU A 73 11.51 11.57 14.56
C LEU A 73 10.57 10.84 15.52
N SER A 74 9.99 9.72 15.08
CA SER A 74 9.14 8.91 15.93
C SER A 74 9.87 8.42 17.18
N ARG A 75 9.18 8.50 18.33
CA ARG A 75 9.57 7.88 19.58
C ARG A 75 8.52 6.90 20.09
N ALA A 76 7.51 6.61 19.28
CA ALA A 76 6.47 5.65 19.60
C ALA A 76 7.00 4.21 19.56
N LYS A 77 6.27 3.31 20.22
CA LYS A 77 6.53 1.87 20.14
C LYS A 77 6.26 1.36 18.73
N TYR A 78 5.16 1.80 18.12
CA TYR A 78 4.72 1.39 16.80
C TYR A 78 4.84 2.53 15.80
N VAL A 79 5.11 2.18 14.55
CA VAL A 79 5.06 3.08 13.40
C VAL A 79 4.07 2.53 12.37
N MET A 80 3.25 3.40 11.81
CA MET A 80 2.30 3.06 10.76
C MET A 80 2.50 3.99 9.57
N LYS A 81 3.06 3.48 8.47
CA LYS A 81 3.16 4.23 7.22
C LYS A 81 1.81 4.22 6.52
N ILE A 82 1.39 5.37 6.00
CA ILE A 82 0.20 5.49 5.17
C ILE A 82 0.44 6.42 3.98
N ASP A 83 -0.38 6.26 2.93
CA ASP A 83 -0.42 7.24 1.86
C ASP A 83 -1.29 8.45 2.26
N ALA A 84 -0.99 9.60 1.67
CA ALA A 84 -1.61 10.89 2.04
C ALA A 84 -3.03 11.10 1.49
N HIS A 85 -3.74 10.04 1.12
CA HIS A 85 -5.11 10.05 0.61
C HIS A 85 -5.90 8.82 1.11
N CYS A 86 -5.90 8.66 2.44
CA CYS A 86 -6.55 7.57 3.15
C CYS A 86 -7.60 8.06 4.15
N SER A 87 -8.59 7.21 4.44
CA SER A 87 -9.57 7.38 5.51
C SER A 87 -9.59 6.11 6.38
N PHE A 88 -10.08 6.21 7.60
CA PHE A 88 -9.92 5.18 8.61
C PHE A 88 -11.21 4.84 9.35
N ASP A 89 -11.25 3.64 9.88
CA ASP A 89 -12.24 3.19 10.84
C ASP A 89 -12.10 3.93 12.18
N LYS A 90 -13.19 4.07 12.90
CA LYS A 90 -13.17 4.62 14.27
C LYS A 90 -12.35 3.73 15.21
N GLY A 91 -11.41 4.30 15.94
CA GLY A 91 -10.51 3.57 16.84
C GLY A 91 -9.58 2.58 16.11
N PHE A 92 -9.24 2.86 14.84
CA PHE A 92 -8.37 1.96 14.07
C PHE A 92 -7.01 1.75 14.73
N ASP A 93 -6.48 2.77 15.35
CA ASP A 93 -5.18 2.77 16.02
C ASP A 93 -5.16 1.84 17.24
N ILE A 94 -6.15 1.94 18.12
CA ILE A 94 -6.24 1.05 19.28
C ILE A 94 -6.51 -0.41 18.85
N LYS A 95 -7.36 -0.64 17.83
CA LYS A 95 -7.62 -1.97 17.30
C LYS A 95 -6.38 -2.61 16.67
N MET A 96 -5.52 -1.80 16.05
CA MET A 96 -4.24 -2.27 15.52
C MET A 96 -3.26 -2.59 16.64
N ILE A 97 -3.12 -1.73 17.66
CA ILE A 97 -2.25 -1.95 18.81
C ILE A 97 -2.65 -3.21 19.58
N GLU A 98 -3.94 -3.42 19.83
CA GLU A 98 -4.46 -4.63 20.49
C GLU A 98 -4.14 -5.89 19.68
N ALA A 99 -4.32 -5.86 18.37
CA ALA A 99 -3.98 -6.98 17.51
C ALA A 99 -2.47 -7.30 17.55
N PHE A 100 -1.60 -6.30 17.68
CA PHE A 100 -0.17 -6.53 17.87
C PHE A 100 0.16 -7.19 19.20
N LYS A 101 -0.55 -6.88 20.28
CA LYS A 101 -0.38 -7.55 21.57
C LYS A 101 -0.69 -9.05 21.49
N GLU A 102 -1.69 -9.42 20.66
CA GLU A 102 -2.06 -10.81 20.41
C GLU A 102 -1.06 -11.52 19.48
N ALA A 103 -0.65 -10.84 18.39
CA ALA A 103 0.20 -11.42 17.34
C ALA A 103 1.70 -11.45 17.68
N GLY A 104 2.16 -10.57 18.56
CA GLY A 104 3.58 -10.39 18.89
C GLY A 104 4.31 -9.44 17.94
N GLU A 105 5.52 -9.07 18.34
CA GLU A 105 6.26 -7.95 17.73
C GLU A 105 6.94 -8.30 16.40
N ASN A 106 7.15 -9.59 16.10
CA ASN A 106 7.75 -10.04 14.85
C ASN A 106 6.71 -10.12 13.72
N THR A 107 5.95 -9.05 13.56
CA THR A 107 4.79 -8.98 12.67
C THR A 107 4.78 -7.65 11.90
N THR A 108 4.42 -7.72 10.62
CA THR A 108 3.90 -6.58 9.87
C THR A 108 2.39 -6.76 9.73
N MET A 109 1.62 -5.74 10.07
CA MET A 109 0.17 -5.82 10.05
C MET A 109 -0.44 -4.70 9.22
N VAL A 110 -1.45 -5.03 8.45
CA VAL A 110 -2.24 -4.05 7.69
C VAL A 110 -3.71 -4.16 8.10
N PRO A 111 -4.45 -3.05 8.23
CA PRO A 111 -5.90 -3.10 8.37
C PRO A 111 -6.54 -3.53 7.04
N THR A 112 -7.77 -4.05 7.06
CA THR A 112 -8.50 -4.39 5.83
C THR A 112 -8.57 -3.19 4.89
N MET A 113 -8.10 -3.35 3.64
CA MET A 113 -8.11 -2.29 2.64
C MET A 113 -9.46 -2.18 1.94
N ARG A 114 -10.00 -0.97 1.89
CA ARG A 114 -11.20 -0.59 1.13
C ARG A 114 -10.86 0.48 0.09
N ASN A 115 -11.71 0.64 -0.92
CA ASN A 115 -11.60 1.78 -1.81
C ASN A 115 -12.20 3.02 -1.14
N LEU A 116 -11.50 4.15 -1.24
CA LEU A 116 -12.01 5.43 -0.81
C LEU A 116 -12.82 6.10 -1.93
N TRP A 117 -14.06 6.45 -1.64
CA TRP A 117 -14.85 7.38 -2.42
C TRP A 117 -14.58 8.79 -1.89
N ALA A 118 -13.56 9.44 -2.45
CA ALA A 118 -13.08 10.71 -1.94
C ALA A 118 -14.01 11.87 -2.31
N PHE A 119 -14.51 11.92 -3.54
CA PHE A 119 -15.36 13.00 -4.03
C PHE A 119 -16.21 12.59 -5.24
N ASP A 120 -17.26 13.39 -5.51
CA ASP A 120 -17.92 13.45 -6.80
C ASP A 120 -17.58 14.75 -7.53
N TRP A 121 -17.43 14.69 -8.84
CA TRP A 121 -17.57 15.85 -9.69
C TRP A 121 -19.04 16.25 -9.75
N LYS A 122 -19.34 17.53 -9.53
CA LYS A 122 -20.69 18.08 -9.62
C LYS A 122 -20.73 19.24 -10.60
N CYS A 123 -21.67 19.19 -11.55
CA CYS A 123 -21.94 20.32 -12.44
C CYS A 123 -22.61 21.45 -11.66
N PHE A 124 -22.08 22.67 -11.76
CA PHE A 124 -22.64 23.83 -11.06
C PHE A 124 -24.03 24.26 -11.64
N HIS A 125 -24.28 23.97 -12.92
CA HIS A 125 -25.51 24.39 -13.60
C HIS A 125 -26.72 23.49 -13.33
N CYS A 126 -26.55 22.16 -13.48
CA CYS A 126 -27.66 21.22 -13.39
C CYS A 126 -27.55 20.23 -12.23
N GLY A 127 -26.42 20.24 -11.50
CA GLY A 127 -26.20 19.30 -10.41
C GLY A 127 -25.82 17.87 -10.82
N TRP A 128 -25.60 17.60 -12.12
CA TRP A 128 -25.08 16.31 -12.59
C TRP A 128 -23.84 15.90 -11.82
N LYS A 129 -23.71 14.61 -11.54
CA LYS A 129 -22.61 14.05 -10.76
C LYS A 129 -21.86 12.98 -11.55
N LYS A 130 -20.55 12.92 -11.34
CA LYS A 130 -19.69 11.85 -11.80
C LYS A 130 -18.79 11.41 -10.64
N TYR A 131 -18.71 10.09 -10.42
CA TYR A 131 -17.75 9.51 -9.49
C TYR A 131 -16.34 10.00 -9.80
N GLN A 132 -15.54 10.25 -8.80
CA GLN A 132 -14.13 10.73 -8.86
C GLN A 132 -13.39 10.37 -10.17
N GLY A 133 -12.15 10.76 -10.29
CA GLY A 133 -11.34 10.60 -11.48
C GLY A 133 -10.99 11.94 -12.12
N PRO A 134 -10.50 11.92 -13.37
CA PRO A 134 -10.10 13.13 -14.08
C PRO A 134 -11.23 14.16 -14.22
N THR A 135 -10.86 15.43 -14.25
CA THR A 135 -11.80 16.53 -14.47
C THR A 135 -12.60 16.30 -15.76
N PRO A 136 -13.93 16.25 -15.70
CA PRO A 136 -14.75 16.12 -16.89
C PRO A 136 -14.58 17.34 -17.82
N GLU A 137 -14.40 17.09 -19.12
CA GLU A 137 -14.32 18.17 -20.13
C GLU A 137 -15.62 18.94 -20.22
N LYS A 138 -16.75 18.26 -20.04
CA LYS A 138 -18.11 18.84 -20.06
C LYS A 138 -19.06 18.04 -19.17
N CYS A 139 -20.17 18.68 -18.82
CA CYS A 139 -21.27 18.04 -18.12
C CYS A 139 -21.82 16.86 -18.95
N GLY A 140 -21.96 15.69 -18.30
CA GLY A 140 -22.50 14.50 -18.96
C GLY A 140 -24.02 14.46 -19.10
N ASP A 141 -24.74 15.46 -18.55
CA ASP A 141 -26.16 15.64 -18.80
C ASP A 141 -26.37 16.19 -20.23
N PRO A 142 -27.02 15.45 -21.15
CA PRO A 142 -27.23 15.88 -22.52
C PRO A 142 -27.99 17.19 -22.66
N LYS A 143 -28.84 17.52 -21.68
CA LYS A 143 -29.59 18.77 -21.68
C LYS A 143 -28.78 19.98 -21.22
N CYS A 144 -27.70 19.76 -20.50
CA CYS A 144 -26.79 20.76 -19.99
C CYS A 144 -25.56 20.96 -20.88
N GLY A 145 -24.78 19.92 -21.09
CA GLY A 145 -23.57 19.86 -21.96
C GLY A 145 -22.51 20.92 -21.71
N LYS A 146 -22.64 21.79 -20.66
CA LYS A 146 -21.73 22.89 -20.40
C LYS A 146 -20.36 22.39 -19.95
N ALA A 147 -19.29 23.02 -20.46
CA ALA A 147 -17.92 22.65 -20.17
C ALA A 147 -17.32 23.41 -18.95
N ASP A 148 -17.94 24.51 -18.57
CA ASP A 148 -17.46 25.35 -17.47
C ASP A 148 -18.01 24.89 -16.10
N LYS A 149 -17.26 25.23 -15.03
CA LYS A 149 -17.72 25.13 -13.65
C LYS A 149 -18.08 23.72 -13.15
N MET A 150 -17.20 22.75 -13.37
CA MET A 150 -17.21 21.51 -12.61
C MET A 150 -16.54 21.73 -11.26
N ARG A 151 -17.13 21.22 -10.19
CA ARG A 151 -16.56 21.29 -8.84
C ARG A 151 -16.45 19.91 -8.20
N ARG A 152 -15.48 19.71 -7.32
CA ARG A 152 -15.39 18.52 -6.48
C ARG A 152 -16.28 18.69 -5.26
N LYS A 153 -17.21 17.77 -5.06
CA LYS A 153 -17.93 17.62 -3.80
C LYS A 153 -17.25 16.54 -2.99
N MET A 154 -16.56 16.91 -1.91
CA MET A 154 -15.91 15.94 -1.03
C MET A 154 -16.94 15.05 -0.35
N LEU A 155 -16.67 13.75 -0.29
CA LEU A 155 -17.50 12.72 0.35
C LEU A 155 -16.72 11.99 1.44
N TRP A 156 -15.51 11.53 1.12
CA TRP A 156 -14.57 10.90 2.03
C TRP A 156 -15.12 9.64 2.72
N ILE A 157 -15.66 8.71 1.92
CA ILE A 157 -16.37 7.52 2.39
C ILE A 157 -15.60 6.27 1.99
N GLY A 158 -15.19 5.46 2.96
CA GLY A 158 -14.70 4.11 2.71
C GLY A 158 -15.81 3.21 2.19
N LYS A 159 -15.61 2.55 1.03
CA LYS A 159 -16.59 1.58 0.51
C LYS A 159 -16.67 0.38 1.45
N GLU A 160 -17.86 -0.18 1.65
CA GLU A 160 -18.09 -1.27 2.61
C GLU A 160 -17.32 -2.55 2.27
N LYS A 161 -17.27 -2.92 0.99
CA LYS A 161 -16.63 -4.17 0.56
C LYS A 161 -15.17 -3.95 0.21
N PRO A 162 -14.22 -4.70 0.83
CA PRO A 162 -12.84 -4.73 0.40
C PRO A 162 -12.71 -5.39 -0.98
N GLN A 163 -11.69 -4.99 -1.73
CA GLN A 163 -11.38 -5.66 -3.01
C GLN A 163 -10.75 -7.03 -2.80
N SER A 164 -9.93 -7.16 -1.78
CA SER A 164 -9.34 -8.41 -1.34
C SER A 164 -8.98 -8.32 0.15
N ASN A 165 -8.92 -9.48 0.79
CA ASN A 165 -8.43 -9.66 2.16
C ASN A 165 -7.08 -10.39 2.20
N SER A 166 -6.47 -10.64 1.06
CA SER A 166 -5.12 -11.20 0.94
C SER A 166 -4.48 -10.71 -0.35
N TYR A 167 -3.16 -10.64 -0.35
CA TYR A 167 -2.38 -10.05 -1.42
C TYR A 167 -1.18 -10.95 -1.74
N CYS A 168 -0.75 -10.95 -3.01
CA CYS A 168 0.44 -11.64 -3.45
C CYS A 168 1.21 -10.79 -4.48
N PHE A 169 2.28 -11.31 -4.99
CA PHE A 169 2.99 -10.78 -6.16
C PHE A 169 3.34 -11.93 -7.10
N ASP A 170 3.50 -11.60 -8.37
CA ASP A 170 3.85 -12.56 -9.41
C ASP A 170 5.37 -12.70 -9.62
N ALA A 171 5.80 -13.61 -10.48
CA ALA A 171 7.20 -13.83 -10.81
C ALA A 171 7.89 -12.63 -11.51
N VAL A 172 7.13 -11.59 -11.88
CA VAL A 172 7.63 -10.32 -12.44
C VAL A 172 7.50 -9.17 -11.44
N PRO A 173 7.74 -9.37 -10.16
CA PRO A 173 7.34 -8.58 -8.98
C PRO A 173 6.27 -7.50 -9.22
N HIS A 174 5.03 -7.95 -9.57
CA HIS A 174 3.85 -7.10 -9.58
C HIS A 174 2.92 -7.47 -8.44
N PHE A 175 2.43 -6.47 -7.73
CA PHE A 175 1.37 -6.65 -6.74
C PHE A 175 0.09 -7.19 -7.37
N GLN A 176 -0.54 -8.17 -6.70
CA GLN A 176 -1.78 -8.81 -7.12
C GLN A 176 -2.75 -8.93 -5.94
N TYR A 177 -4.06 -8.85 -6.21
CA TYR A 177 -5.09 -9.30 -5.28
C TYR A 177 -5.14 -10.84 -5.28
N PHE A 178 -5.19 -11.44 -4.10
CA PHE A 178 -5.13 -12.90 -3.93
C PHE A 178 -6.47 -13.48 -3.48
N ASN A 179 -7.54 -13.17 -4.22
CA ASN A 179 -8.90 -13.60 -3.91
C ASN A 179 -9.08 -15.12 -3.97
N GLU A 180 -8.29 -15.82 -4.76
CA GLU A 180 -8.28 -17.28 -4.85
C GLU A 180 -7.81 -17.91 -3.53
N TYR A 181 -6.78 -17.34 -2.90
CA TYR A 181 -6.27 -17.79 -1.61
C TYR A 181 -7.33 -17.64 -0.50
N THR A 182 -8.08 -16.55 -0.48
CA THR A 182 -9.10 -16.31 0.56
C THR A 182 -10.25 -17.31 0.53
N LYS A 183 -10.41 -18.06 -0.56
CA LYS A 183 -11.43 -19.12 -0.69
C LYS A 183 -10.96 -20.47 -0.17
N ARG A 184 -9.66 -20.67 0.00
CA ARG A 184 -9.04 -21.95 0.37
C ARG A 184 -9.32 -22.33 1.83
N PRO A 185 -9.34 -23.64 2.15
CA PRO A 185 -9.49 -24.12 3.52
C PRO A 185 -8.40 -23.58 4.47
N GLU A 186 -7.16 -23.46 3.99
CA GLU A 186 -6.01 -22.97 4.75
C GLU A 186 -6.26 -21.55 5.26
N TYR A 187 -6.66 -20.64 4.36
CA TYR A 187 -7.00 -19.26 4.74
C TYR A 187 -8.19 -19.20 5.70
N LYS A 188 -9.21 -20.04 5.50
CA LYS A 188 -10.39 -20.06 6.36
C LYS A 188 -10.07 -20.51 7.78
N LYS A 189 -9.16 -21.47 7.93
CA LYS A 189 -8.66 -22.00 9.21
C LYS A 189 -7.63 -21.07 9.87
N ASP A 190 -6.93 -20.25 9.08
CA ASP A 190 -5.92 -19.30 9.59
C ASP A 190 -6.62 -18.19 10.39
N LEU A 191 -6.49 -18.23 11.71
CA LEU A 191 -7.08 -17.24 12.62
C LEU A 191 -6.35 -15.89 12.54
N GLU A 192 -5.09 -15.89 12.18
CA GLU A 192 -4.27 -14.69 12.06
C GLU A 192 -4.47 -13.94 10.74
N LYS A 193 -5.04 -14.61 9.72
CA LYS A 193 -5.25 -14.06 8.37
C LYS A 193 -3.95 -13.57 7.72
N THR A 194 -3.03 -14.52 7.57
CA THR A 194 -1.75 -14.26 6.90
C THR A 194 -1.93 -13.87 5.42
N SER A 195 -1.01 -13.05 4.92
CA SER A 195 -0.94 -12.64 3.53
C SER A 195 0.49 -12.73 3.01
N LEU A 196 0.66 -13.14 1.75
CA LEU A 196 2.00 -13.27 1.16
C LEU A 196 2.67 -11.90 1.03
N THR A 197 1.91 -10.87 0.66
CA THR A 197 2.39 -9.48 0.61
C THR A 197 1.36 -8.53 1.22
N GLU A 198 1.65 -7.25 1.17
CA GLU A 198 0.78 -6.16 1.58
C GLU A 198 0.74 -5.05 0.52
N THR A 199 -0.08 -4.04 0.69
CA THR A 199 -0.41 -3.06 -0.36
C THR A 199 0.64 -1.97 -0.56
N GLY A 200 1.53 -1.74 0.39
CA GLY A 200 2.48 -0.61 0.41
C GLY A 200 1.83 0.74 0.75
N SER A 201 0.52 0.87 0.61
CA SER A 201 -0.18 2.12 0.94
C SER A 201 -0.46 2.30 2.42
N CYS A 202 -0.45 1.20 3.20
CA CYS A 202 -0.63 1.22 4.64
C CYS A 202 -0.03 -0.04 5.25
N PHE A 203 0.88 0.10 6.22
CA PHE A 203 1.38 -1.00 7.04
C PHE A 203 1.83 -0.49 8.40
N MET A 204 1.76 -1.36 9.41
CA MET A 204 2.18 -1.08 10.77
C MET A 204 3.13 -2.17 11.27
N MET A 205 4.13 -1.77 12.06
CA MET A 205 5.06 -2.66 12.75
C MET A 205 5.66 -1.96 13.97
N THR A 206 6.46 -2.66 14.77
CA THR A 206 7.23 -1.99 15.81
C THR A 206 8.30 -1.10 15.16
N ARG A 207 8.60 0.04 15.79
CA ARG A 207 9.67 0.93 15.32
C ARG A 207 11.03 0.24 15.32
N GLU A 208 11.25 -0.70 16.24
CA GLU A 208 12.47 -1.51 16.29
C GLU A 208 12.61 -2.36 15.03
N LYS A 209 11.57 -3.14 14.66
CA LYS A 209 11.57 -3.95 13.44
C LYS A 209 11.69 -3.12 12.16
N TYR A 210 11.11 -1.93 12.13
CA TYR A 210 11.25 -1.02 11.00
C TYR A 210 12.73 -0.76 10.67
N TRP A 211 13.53 -0.48 11.69
CA TRP A 211 14.97 -0.22 11.51
C TRP A 211 15.78 -1.50 11.38
N GLU A 212 15.47 -2.51 12.17
CA GLU A 212 16.15 -3.82 12.10
C GLU A 212 16.10 -4.40 10.69
N LEU A 213 14.95 -4.35 10.03
CA LEU A 213 14.74 -4.91 8.70
C LEU A 213 15.08 -3.95 7.55
N ASP A 214 15.56 -2.73 7.85
CA ASP A 214 15.82 -1.70 6.84
C ASP A 214 14.58 -1.46 5.95
N ILE A 215 13.41 -1.29 6.58
CA ILE A 215 12.15 -1.04 5.88
C ILE A 215 12.19 0.33 5.17
N CYS A 216 11.56 0.44 4.02
CA CYS A 216 11.68 1.60 3.14
C CYS A 216 13.13 1.90 2.72
N SER A 217 13.91 0.87 2.43
CA SER A 217 15.31 1.03 2.02
C SER A 217 15.44 1.93 0.79
N GLU A 218 16.23 2.99 0.92
CA GLU A 218 16.46 3.96 -0.16
C GLU A 218 17.22 3.33 -1.34
N ASN A 219 17.86 2.18 -1.12
CA ASN A 219 18.50 1.39 -2.18
C ASN A 219 17.52 0.86 -3.23
N PHE A 220 16.22 0.82 -2.92
CA PHE A 220 15.18 0.47 -3.90
C PHE A 220 14.79 1.66 -4.79
N GLY A 221 15.29 2.87 -4.54
CA GLY A 221 14.90 4.08 -5.25
C GLY A 221 13.77 4.84 -4.55
N SER A 222 13.21 5.82 -5.24
CA SER A 222 12.27 6.76 -4.64
C SER A 222 10.86 6.18 -4.46
N TRP A 223 10.41 5.29 -5.36
CA TRP A 223 9.05 4.77 -5.41
C TRP A 223 8.96 3.39 -6.07
N GLY A 224 7.96 2.59 -5.68
CA GLY A 224 7.61 1.30 -6.27
C GLY A 224 7.92 0.09 -5.37
N ASN A 225 7.18 -0.99 -5.56
CA ASN A 225 7.33 -2.30 -4.89
C ASN A 225 7.45 -2.27 -3.36
N GLN A 226 6.98 -1.21 -2.70
CA GLN A 226 7.13 -1.06 -1.25
C GLN A 226 6.45 -2.18 -0.48
N GLY A 227 5.20 -2.55 -0.86
CA GLY A 227 4.50 -3.63 -0.18
C GLY A 227 5.19 -5.00 -0.33
N ILE A 228 5.82 -5.25 -1.48
CA ILE A 228 6.60 -6.47 -1.69
C ILE A 228 7.86 -6.45 -0.82
N GLU A 229 8.60 -5.33 -0.82
CA GLU A 229 9.80 -5.19 0.03
C GLU A 229 9.49 -5.45 1.49
N VAL A 230 8.50 -4.74 2.04
CA VAL A 230 8.11 -4.82 3.46
C VAL A 230 7.69 -6.24 3.83
N ALA A 231 6.81 -6.83 3.04
CA ALA A 231 6.28 -8.16 3.32
C ALA A 231 7.36 -9.25 3.21
N VAL A 232 8.17 -9.22 2.14
CA VAL A 232 9.21 -10.24 1.92
C VAL A 232 10.29 -10.14 3.00
N LYS A 233 10.74 -8.92 3.35
CA LYS A 233 11.67 -8.73 4.47
C LYS A 233 11.12 -9.30 5.78
N THR A 234 9.84 -9.04 6.07
CA THR A 234 9.18 -9.57 7.25
C THR A 234 9.15 -11.11 7.24
N TRP A 235 8.70 -11.72 6.14
CA TRP A 235 8.62 -13.18 6.04
C TRP A 235 9.98 -13.86 6.09
N LEU A 236 10.92 -13.38 5.28
CA LEU A 236 12.22 -14.03 5.17
C LEU A 236 13.10 -13.87 6.41
N SER A 237 12.81 -12.90 7.29
CA SER A 237 13.44 -12.78 8.62
C SER A 237 12.76 -13.59 9.71
N GLY A 238 11.77 -14.44 9.38
CA GLY A 238 11.04 -15.28 10.34
C GLY A 238 9.81 -14.61 10.96
N GLY A 239 9.42 -13.44 10.48
CA GLY A 239 8.19 -12.75 10.90
C GLY A 239 6.95 -13.20 10.14
N ARG A 240 5.85 -12.47 10.30
CA ARG A 240 4.54 -12.75 9.66
C ARG A 240 3.90 -11.48 9.14
N VAL A 241 3.20 -11.59 8.02
CA VAL A 241 2.38 -10.49 7.46
C VAL A 241 0.92 -10.84 7.65
N LEU A 242 0.20 -10.00 8.38
CA LEU A 242 -1.19 -10.24 8.80
C LEU A 242 -2.12 -9.15 8.29
N VAL A 243 -3.36 -9.54 7.97
CA VAL A 243 -4.45 -8.60 7.67
C VAL A 243 -5.41 -8.54 8.86
N ASN A 244 -5.44 -7.40 9.55
CA ASN A 244 -6.35 -7.20 10.67
C ASN A 244 -7.78 -6.92 10.17
N HIS A 245 -8.67 -7.89 10.35
CA HIS A 245 -10.08 -7.80 9.94
C HIS A 245 -10.97 -7.07 10.97
N LYS A 246 -10.45 -6.72 12.15
CA LYS A 246 -11.20 -5.99 13.19
C LYS A 246 -11.31 -4.50 12.87
N THR A 247 -10.53 -4.02 11.88
CA THR A 247 -10.51 -2.63 11.45
C THR A 247 -10.19 -2.48 9.96
N TRP A 248 -10.36 -1.27 9.43
CA TRP A 248 -10.12 -0.99 8.02
C TRP A 248 -9.51 0.40 7.80
N TYR A 249 -8.84 0.55 6.67
CA TYR A 249 -8.55 1.83 6.06
C TYR A 249 -9.10 1.85 4.64
N ALA A 250 -9.38 3.04 4.11
CA ALA A 250 -9.80 3.21 2.74
C ALA A 250 -8.78 4.06 1.98
N HIS A 251 -8.34 3.58 0.82
CA HIS A 251 -7.31 4.20 -0.01
C HIS A 251 -7.91 4.68 -1.34
N MET A 252 -7.49 5.86 -1.79
CA MET A 252 -7.89 6.42 -3.08
C MET A 252 -6.92 5.99 -4.18
N PHE A 253 -7.38 5.16 -5.10
CA PHE A 253 -6.57 4.72 -6.24
C PHE A 253 -6.60 5.72 -7.39
N ARG A 254 -5.44 6.11 -7.89
CA ARG A 254 -5.23 7.05 -8.99
C ARG A 254 -4.97 6.31 -10.31
N THR A 255 -5.92 5.46 -10.73
CA THR A 255 -5.75 4.56 -11.89
C THR A 255 -6.36 5.08 -13.19
N GLN A 256 -6.97 6.27 -13.17
CA GLN A 256 -7.72 6.80 -14.32
C GLN A 256 -6.95 7.80 -15.17
N GLY A 257 -5.70 8.11 -14.79
CA GLY A 257 -4.84 9.05 -15.54
C GLY A 257 -5.33 10.51 -15.53
N GLY A 258 -4.89 11.30 -16.52
CA GLY A 258 -5.23 12.71 -16.62
C GLY A 258 -4.74 13.51 -15.41
N ASP A 259 -5.46 14.54 -15.02
CA ASP A 259 -5.20 15.35 -13.83
C ASP A 259 -5.54 14.65 -12.50
N PHE A 260 -5.98 13.40 -12.58
CA PHE A 260 -6.21 12.51 -11.43
C PHE A 260 -5.08 11.48 -11.24
N GLY A 261 -4.03 11.54 -12.03
CA GLY A 261 -2.82 10.72 -11.90
C GLY A 261 -1.97 11.12 -10.69
N PHE A 262 -0.71 10.68 -10.70
CA PHE A 262 0.25 11.11 -9.69
C PHE A 262 0.51 12.61 -9.81
N PRO A 263 0.47 13.39 -8.70
CA PRO A 263 0.69 14.83 -8.73
C PRO A 263 2.18 15.23 -8.82
N TYR A 264 3.04 14.29 -9.22
CA TYR A 264 4.49 14.45 -9.37
C TYR A 264 5.01 13.53 -10.47
N PRO A 265 6.17 13.83 -11.05
CA PRO A 265 6.83 12.96 -12.02
C PRO A 265 7.15 11.59 -11.41
N ASN A 266 6.72 10.53 -12.08
CA ASN A 266 7.07 9.16 -11.72
C ASN A 266 7.62 8.45 -12.96
N PRO A 267 8.92 8.59 -13.27
CA PRO A 267 9.51 8.01 -14.46
C PRO A 267 9.46 6.48 -14.41
N GLY A 268 9.10 5.84 -15.53
CA GLY A 268 8.91 4.40 -15.63
C GLY A 268 10.16 3.57 -15.29
N ASN A 269 11.36 4.15 -15.38
CA ASN A 269 12.61 3.52 -14.98
C ASN A 269 12.68 3.26 -13.46
N GLU A 270 12.03 4.08 -12.62
CA GLU A 270 12.00 3.86 -11.16
C GLU A 270 11.29 2.54 -10.82
N VAL A 271 10.15 2.26 -11.44
CA VAL A 271 9.43 1.00 -11.25
C VAL A 271 10.28 -0.20 -11.69
N SER A 272 10.95 -0.08 -12.84
CA SER A 272 11.83 -1.14 -13.35
C SER A 272 13.04 -1.35 -12.42
N ARG A 273 13.62 -0.27 -11.90
CA ARG A 273 14.72 -0.32 -10.93
C ARG A 273 14.31 -1.06 -9.66
N THR A 274 13.14 -0.75 -9.10
CA THR A 274 12.66 -1.43 -7.89
C THR A 274 12.39 -2.93 -8.11
N LYS A 275 11.82 -3.31 -9.27
CA LYS A 275 11.63 -4.71 -9.63
C LYS A 275 12.94 -5.48 -9.74
N ASN A 276 13.94 -4.86 -10.39
CA ASN A 276 15.28 -5.46 -10.50
C ASN A 276 15.92 -5.62 -9.13
N LYS A 277 15.72 -4.66 -8.22
CA LYS A 277 16.24 -4.75 -6.85
C LYS A 277 15.55 -5.85 -6.03
N VAL A 278 14.23 -6.01 -6.19
CA VAL A 278 13.48 -7.15 -5.59
C VAL A 278 14.07 -8.48 -6.06
N ARG A 279 14.32 -8.62 -7.38
CA ARG A 279 14.92 -9.86 -7.92
C ARG A 279 16.33 -10.08 -7.40
N ASP A 280 17.18 -9.06 -7.45
CA ASP A 280 18.56 -9.14 -6.98
C ASP A 280 18.63 -9.57 -5.51
N LEU A 281 17.84 -8.98 -4.63
CA LEU A 281 17.89 -9.29 -3.20
C LEU A 281 17.17 -10.60 -2.84
N PHE A 282 15.95 -10.79 -3.32
CA PHE A 282 15.10 -11.84 -2.78
C PHE A 282 15.04 -13.08 -3.69
N PHE A 283 15.00 -12.94 -5.02
CA PHE A 283 14.97 -14.09 -5.91
C PHE A 283 16.31 -14.82 -5.91
N ASN A 284 17.41 -14.07 -5.75
CA ASN A 284 18.77 -14.64 -5.68
C ASN A 284 19.25 -14.93 -4.25
N ASN A 285 18.39 -14.76 -3.25
CA ASN A 285 18.70 -14.96 -1.83
C ASN A 285 19.91 -14.12 -1.34
N ASN A 286 20.07 -12.90 -1.84
CA ASN A 286 21.20 -12.01 -1.52
C ASN A 286 20.92 -11.08 -0.32
N TRP A 287 19.74 -11.15 0.30
CA TRP A 287 19.44 -10.33 1.48
C TRP A 287 20.08 -10.95 2.73
N ASP A 288 20.95 -10.19 3.38
CA ASP A 288 21.81 -10.67 4.47
C ASP A 288 21.07 -11.06 5.76
N LYS A 289 19.84 -10.52 5.96
CA LYS A 289 19.03 -10.78 7.16
C LYS A 289 17.98 -11.89 6.97
N GLN A 290 17.94 -12.53 5.78
CA GLN A 290 17.00 -13.63 5.56
C GLN A 290 17.44 -14.91 6.26
N VAL A 291 16.47 -15.59 6.87
CA VAL A 291 16.60 -16.93 7.47
C VAL A 291 15.85 -17.98 6.68
N TYR A 292 14.99 -17.57 5.76
CA TYR A 292 14.28 -18.44 4.82
C TYR A 292 14.52 -17.97 3.37
N PRO A 293 14.60 -18.89 2.39
CA PRO A 293 14.67 -18.52 0.98
C PRO A 293 13.29 -18.06 0.46
N LEU A 294 13.28 -17.30 -0.64
CA LEU A 294 12.01 -16.85 -1.25
C LEU A 294 11.16 -18.03 -1.73
N SER A 295 11.79 -19.16 -2.18
CA SER A 295 11.05 -20.36 -2.57
C SER A 295 10.15 -20.88 -1.46
N TRP A 296 10.62 -20.90 -0.19
CA TRP A 296 9.83 -21.28 0.96
C TRP A 296 8.56 -20.40 1.11
N LEU A 297 8.70 -19.07 0.91
CA LEU A 297 7.56 -18.16 1.02
C LEU A 297 6.54 -18.42 -0.08
N VAL A 298 6.99 -18.61 -1.32
CA VAL A 298 6.09 -18.91 -2.45
C VAL A 298 5.39 -20.25 -2.24
N GLU A 299 6.10 -21.27 -1.77
CA GLU A 299 5.56 -22.60 -1.43
C GLU A 299 4.49 -22.55 -0.34
N LYS A 300 4.73 -21.77 0.70
CA LYS A 300 3.78 -21.57 1.82
C LYS A 300 2.39 -21.14 1.35
N PHE A 301 2.30 -20.39 0.25
CA PHE A 301 1.06 -19.87 -0.31
C PHE A 301 0.68 -20.53 -1.64
N TRP A 302 1.38 -21.59 -2.04
CA TRP A 302 1.18 -22.25 -3.33
C TRP A 302 -0.24 -22.84 -3.50
N PRO A 303 -0.84 -22.80 -4.72
CA PRO A 303 -0.36 -22.10 -5.91
C PRO A 303 -0.57 -20.58 -5.82
N VAL A 304 0.40 -19.80 -6.27
CA VAL A 304 0.37 -18.34 -6.22
C VAL A 304 0.11 -17.78 -7.61
N LYS A 305 -0.84 -16.87 -7.73
CA LYS A 305 -1.19 -16.23 -9.00
C LYS A 305 0.02 -15.58 -9.66
N GLY A 306 0.24 -15.89 -10.94
CA GLY A 306 1.35 -15.37 -11.72
C GLY A 306 2.70 -16.05 -11.48
N TRP A 307 2.72 -17.18 -10.78
CA TRP A 307 3.87 -18.09 -10.65
C TRP A 307 3.59 -19.40 -11.34
N THR A 308 4.60 -19.94 -12.02
CA THR A 308 4.57 -21.28 -12.64
C THR A 308 5.47 -22.25 -11.86
N GLU A 309 5.28 -23.56 -12.04
CA GLU A 309 6.18 -24.58 -11.48
C GLU A 309 7.64 -24.36 -11.94
N GLU A 310 7.84 -23.87 -13.17
CA GLU A 310 9.17 -23.54 -13.67
C GLU A 310 9.80 -22.36 -12.93
N ASP A 311 9.02 -21.33 -12.62
CA ASP A 311 9.51 -20.18 -11.82
C ASP A 311 9.90 -20.63 -10.42
N LEU A 312 9.06 -21.48 -9.78
CA LEU A 312 9.36 -22.04 -8.47
C LEU A 312 10.60 -22.93 -8.50
N LYS A 313 10.76 -23.76 -9.55
CA LYS A 313 11.96 -24.55 -9.76
C LYS A 313 13.22 -23.69 -9.88
N LYS A 314 13.15 -22.56 -10.58
CA LYS A 314 14.26 -21.58 -10.68
C LYS A 314 14.60 -21.00 -9.31
N LEU A 315 13.61 -20.63 -8.49
CA LEU A 315 13.85 -20.14 -7.13
C LEU A 315 14.55 -21.18 -6.25
N ARG A 316 14.11 -22.45 -6.31
CA ARG A 316 14.73 -23.57 -5.55
C ARG A 316 16.18 -23.84 -5.97
N ALA A 317 16.52 -23.57 -7.23
CA ALA A 317 17.89 -23.75 -7.73
C ALA A 317 18.86 -22.67 -7.23
N ASN A 318 18.36 -21.51 -6.75
CA ASN A 318 19.20 -20.47 -6.20
C ASN A 318 19.75 -20.90 -4.83
N LYS A 319 21.07 -20.81 -4.69
CA LYS A 319 21.75 -21.21 -3.44
C LYS A 319 21.19 -20.41 -2.26
N PHE A 320 20.93 -21.13 -1.18
CA PHE A 320 20.59 -20.55 0.11
C PHE A 320 21.29 -21.33 1.22
N GLU A 321 22.06 -20.64 2.04
CA GLU A 321 22.70 -21.21 3.23
C GLU A 321 21.91 -20.78 4.47
N PHE A 322 21.34 -21.73 5.20
CA PHE A 322 20.63 -21.45 6.45
C PHE A 322 21.62 -20.88 7.48
N LYS A 323 21.35 -19.66 7.95
CA LYS A 323 22.20 -18.94 8.91
C LYS A 323 21.92 -19.27 10.38
N GLY A 324 21.04 -20.23 10.67
CA GLY A 324 20.66 -20.66 12.02
C GLY A 324 21.49 -21.82 12.53
N SER A 325 21.96 -21.73 13.76
CA SER A 325 22.74 -22.75 14.44
C SER A 325 21.94 -23.85 15.16
N ASP A 326 20.59 -23.78 15.11
CA ASP A 326 19.74 -24.73 15.83
C ASP A 326 18.89 -25.59 14.89
N SER A 327 18.97 -26.89 15.11
CA SER A 327 18.26 -27.95 14.39
C SER A 327 16.72 -27.85 14.50
N ASP A 328 16.21 -26.98 15.35
CA ASP A 328 14.77 -26.82 15.61
C ASP A 328 14.07 -25.81 14.69
N THR A 329 14.81 -25.10 13.83
CA THR A 329 14.27 -24.08 12.91
C THR A 329 14.09 -24.55 11.47
N LYS A 330 14.29 -25.85 11.17
CA LYS A 330 13.87 -26.36 9.87
C LYS A 330 12.37 -26.17 9.73
N PRO A 331 11.90 -25.57 8.63
CA PRO A 331 10.46 -25.55 8.33
C PRO A 331 9.94 -26.98 8.44
N ALA A 332 8.81 -27.20 9.11
CA ALA A 332 8.12 -28.47 9.02
C ALA A 332 7.98 -28.83 7.54
N GLU A 333 8.42 -30.00 7.14
CA GLU A 333 8.26 -30.50 5.77
C GLU A 333 6.78 -30.37 5.45
N ILE A 334 6.45 -29.54 4.47
CA ILE A 334 5.09 -29.42 3.97
C ILE A 334 4.85 -30.73 3.22
N GLU A 335 4.06 -31.63 3.80
CA GLU A 335 3.62 -32.83 3.09
C GLU A 335 3.02 -32.42 1.75
N PRO A 336 3.37 -33.10 0.63
CA PRO A 336 2.79 -32.81 -0.66
C PRO A 336 1.27 -32.97 -0.56
N VAL A 337 0.52 -31.94 -0.91
CA VAL A 337 -0.93 -32.04 -1.05
C VAL A 337 -1.19 -33.00 -2.21
N GLU A 338 -1.82 -34.16 -1.92
CA GLU A 338 -2.27 -35.11 -2.94
C GLU A 338 -3.07 -34.36 -4.01
N GLU A 339 -2.72 -34.60 -5.27
CA GLU A 339 -3.40 -34.05 -6.43
C GLU A 339 -4.89 -34.42 -6.39
N LEU A 340 -5.74 -33.47 -6.05
CA LEU A 340 -7.16 -33.55 -6.36
C LEU A 340 -7.38 -33.22 -7.84
N ASN A 341 -7.24 -34.24 -8.70
CA ASN A 341 -7.73 -34.20 -10.08
C ASN A 341 -9.24 -34.13 -10.10
N GLY A 342 -9.80 -33.01 -10.56
CA GLY A 342 -11.27 -32.87 -10.70
C GLY A 342 -11.70 -31.51 -11.24
N VAL A 343 -11.53 -31.31 -12.54
CA VAL A 343 -12.42 -30.64 -13.52
C VAL A 343 -13.37 -29.54 -13.02
N ALA A 344 -13.18 -28.32 -13.53
CA ALA A 344 -14.15 -27.62 -14.41
C ALA A 344 -13.54 -26.32 -14.94
N GLN A 345 -13.41 -26.26 -16.23
CA GLN A 345 -13.25 -25.03 -17.02
C GLN A 345 -14.56 -24.24 -16.94
N ASP A 346 -14.50 -23.00 -16.54
CA ASP A 346 -15.49 -22.03 -16.96
C ASP A 346 -14.79 -20.71 -17.31
N ASN A 347 -14.93 -20.34 -18.57
CA ASN A 347 -14.33 -19.19 -19.21
C ASN A 347 -15.28 -18.00 -19.12
N GLY A 348 -14.88 -16.97 -18.38
CA GLY A 348 -15.47 -15.63 -18.49
C GLY A 348 -14.45 -14.57 -18.15
N PRO A 349 -14.18 -13.58 -19.02
CA PRO A 349 -13.13 -12.60 -18.75
C PRO A 349 -13.60 -11.60 -17.70
N ALA A 350 -13.10 -11.73 -16.49
CA ALA A 350 -13.13 -10.64 -15.51
C ALA A 350 -12.20 -9.53 -16.04
N SER A 351 -12.77 -8.42 -16.43
CA SER A 351 -12.06 -7.21 -16.82
C SER A 351 -11.17 -6.75 -15.66
N ILE A 352 -9.87 -6.95 -15.84
CA ILE A 352 -8.81 -6.41 -14.98
C ILE A 352 -8.85 -4.88 -15.16
N PRO A 353 -9.02 -4.08 -14.09
CA PRO A 353 -8.78 -2.65 -14.22
C PRO A 353 -7.31 -2.47 -14.62
N PRO A 354 -6.99 -1.60 -15.60
CA PRO A 354 -5.62 -1.43 -16.06
C PRO A 354 -4.74 -1.01 -14.89
N GLN A 355 -3.71 -1.79 -14.65
CA GLN A 355 -2.57 -1.38 -13.84
C GLN A 355 -2.01 -0.09 -14.44
N ALA A 356 -1.39 0.77 -13.61
CA ALA A 356 -0.72 1.98 -14.06
C ALA A 356 0.22 1.64 -15.23
N GLY A 357 -0.36 1.63 -16.41
CA GLY A 357 0.31 1.33 -17.68
C GLY A 357 1.13 2.53 -18.07
N GLN A 358 2.22 2.24 -18.70
CA GLN A 358 3.12 3.13 -19.39
C GLN A 358 2.39 4.32 -20.01
N VAL A 359 2.60 5.51 -19.44
CA VAL A 359 2.30 6.75 -20.14
C VAL A 359 3.58 7.10 -20.87
N GLU A 360 3.53 6.97 -22.19
CA GLU A 360 4.55 7.53 -23.07
C GLU A 360 4.71 9.02 -22.77
N SER A 361 5.95 9.46 -22.65
CA SER A 361 6.33 10.83 -22.39
C SER A 361 5.98 11.73 -23.59
N GLY A 362 4.85 12.40 -23.50
CA GLY A 362 4.56 13.56 -24.33
C GLY A 362 5.23 14.82 -23.76
N PRO A 363 5.57 15.81 -24.60
CA PRO A 363 6.35 16.96 -24.17
C PRO A 363 5.60 17.80 -23.14
N ALA A 364 6.36 18.37 -22.18
CA ALA A 364 5.90 19.25 -21.10
C ALA A 364 4.96 20.36 -21.61
N GLY A 365 3.68 20.13 -21.49
CA GLY A 365 2.65 21.11 -21.77
C GLY A 365 2.38 21.97 -20.54
N LYS A 366 2.42 23.29 -20.71
CA LYS A 366 2.10 24.32 -19.72
C LYS A 366 0.85 23.97 -18.92
N LEU A 367 0.94 23.92 -17.59
CA LEU A 367 -0.18 23.93 -16.67
C LEU A 367 -0.95 25.24 -16.88
N LEU A 368 -2.09 25.17 -17.55
CA LEU A 368 -3.09 26.22 -17.53
C LEU A 368 -3.87 26.08 -16.21
N GLU A 369 -3.72 27.09 -15.34
CA GLU A 369 -4.59 27.30 -14.17
C GLU A 369 -6.03 27.49 -14.64
N LYS A 370 -6.79 26.39 -14.72
CA LYS A 370 -8.25 26.48 -14.80
C LYS A 370 -8.78 26.51 -13.37
N GLY A 371 -9.37 27.65 -13.00
CA GLY A 371 -9.87 27.95 -11.67
C GLY A 371 -10.77 26.84 -11.11
N VAL A 372 -10.24 26.08 -10.19
CA VAL A 372 -10.98 25.12 -9.37
C VAL A 372 -11.31 25.82 -8.07
N ILE A 373 -12.57 26.13 -7.84
CA ILE A 373 -13.05 26.70 -6.58
C ILE A 373 -13.26 25.54 -5.62
N TYR A 374 -12.55 25.56 -4.50
CA TYR A 374 -12.77 24.63 -3.37
C TYR A 374 -13.77 25.28 -2.42
N GLU A 375 -14.90 24.61 -2.16
CA GLU A 375 -15.69 24.86 -0.95
C GLU A 375 -15.14 23.91 0.12
N ILE A 376 -14.63 24.50 1.19
CA ILE A 376 -14.18 23.86 2.41
C ILE A 376 -15.40 23.35 3.19
#